data_b8be0b0c4686fb12061dfe8ecad72dc6
#
_entry.id   b8be0b0c4686fb12061dfe8ecad72dc6
#
_cell.length_a   1.000
_cell.length_b   1.000
_cell.length_c   1.000
_cell.angle_alpha   90.00
_cell.angle_beta   90.00
_cell.angle_gamma   90.00
#
_symmetry.space_group_name_H-M   'P 1'
#
loop_
_entity.id
_entity.type
_entity.pdbx_description
1 polymer ?
#
loop_
_entity_poly.entity_id
_entity_poly.type
_entity_poly.pdbx_seq_one_letter_code
_entity_poly.pdbx_strand_id
1 'polypeptide(L)'
;MQFNQLGSSDLQVSEICLGTMTFGIQNTQQDANDQLDYAVDYGINFIDTAEMYPVPPNETTYADTERFIGNWLAANQDKREKLVLMTKIAGSGLAYIRDASPISSKTIAMALDDSLQRLQTDYVDVYQLHWPNRTSPHFAKHWPWRTNPHDTDVERERDGMRDIVKGIGEAIDAGKIRHWGLSDDTPWGIHTYLNLCQEIGVPKPVSIQNEFSLLHLKDWPYLIETCVFENIAYLPWSPLATGMLTGKYQNDERPKGSRWTFVQRQGLFRNTTVAHEATARYMEIAERAKITPAQLALAWCKQVPGVTSTIIGATSVA
;
A
#
# COMPACT_ATOMS: atom_id res chain seq x y z
N MET A 1 1.95 -7.14 20.37
CA MET A 1 1.57 -6.28 19.24
C MET A 1 0.86 -5.04 19.80
N GLN A 2 1.22 -3.83 19.33
CA GLN A 2 0.48 -2.62 19.65
C GLN A 2 -0.59 -2.38 18.59
N PHE A 3 -1.68 -1.71 18.98
CA PHE A 3 -2.77 -1.37 18.07
C PHE A 3 -2.99 0.14 18.06
N ASN A 4 -3.26 0.68 16.87
CA ASN A 4 -3.52 2.09 16.66
C ASN A 4 -4.87 2.24 15.94
N GLN A 5 -5.57 3.34 16.21
CA GLN A 5 -6.78 3.67 15.47
C GLN A 5 -6.43 4.04 14.02
N LEU A 6 -7.18 3.52 13.06
CA LEU A 6 -6.97 3.80 11.64
C LEU A 6 -7.62 5.14 11.26
N GLY A 7 -6.89 6.23 11.44
CA GLY A 7 -7.39 7.57 11.16
C GLY A 7 -8.67 7.89 11.91
N SER A 8 -9.67 8.41 11.21
CA SER A 8 -10.97 8.76 11.78
C SER A 8 -11.97 7.60 11.86
N SER A 9 -11.57 6.35 11.52
CA SER A 9 -12.43 5.16 11.57
C SER A 9 -12.57 4.61 12.99
N ASP A 10 -13.45 3.63 13.14
CA ASP A 10 -13.61 2.80 14.34
C ASP A 10 -12.64 1.59 14.39
N LEU A 11 -11.81 1.42 13.36
CA LEU A 11 -10.93 0.27 13.23
C LEU A 11 -9.66 0.42 14.07
N GLN A 12 -9.31 -0.64 14.82
CA GLN A 12 -8.04 -0.78 15.52
C GLN A 12 -7.14 -1.72 14.70
N VAL A 13 -6.01 -1.22 14.24
CA VAL A 13 -5.06 -1.96 13.41
C VAL A 13 -3.74 -2.19 14.14
N SER A 14 -3.14 -3.34 13.93
CA SER A 14 -1.78 -3.61 14.43
C SER A 14 -0.78 -2.61 13.85
N GLU A 15 0.21 -2.22 14.65
CA GLU A 15 1.29 -1.30 14.24
C GLU A 15 2.12 -1.79 13.05
N ILE A 16 1.99 -3.08 12.73
CA ILE A 16 2.54 -3.75 11.55
C ILE A 16 1.37 -4.27 10.71
N CYS A 17 1.41 -4.00 9.40
CA CYS A 17 0.48 -4.51 8.41
C CYS A 17 1.19 -5.57 7.55
N LEU A 18 0.57 -6.71 7.31
CA LEU A 18 1.10 -7.71 6.39
C LEU A 18 0.75 -7.33 4.94
N GLY A 19 1.77 -6.94 4.19
CA GLY A 19 1.68 -6.75 2.74
C GLY A 19 1.88 -8.06 2.00
N THR A 20 1.03 -8.35 1.05
CA THR A 20 0.91 -9.66 0.39
C THR A 20 1.34 -9.70 -1.07
N MET A 21 1.96 -8.66 -1.58
CA MET A 21 2.28 -8.49 -3.00
C MET A 21 3.18 -9.56 -3.63
N THR A 22 3.73 -10.49 -2.84
CA THR A 22 4.59 -11.58 -3.29
C THR A 22 3.82 -12.88 -3.54
N PHE A 23 2.57 -13.00 -3.05
CA PHE A 23 1.73 -14.19 -3.17
C PHE A 23 1.28 -14.39 -4.62
N GLY A 24 1.64 -15.55 -5.20
CA GLY A 24 1.33 -15.89 -6.59
C GLY A 24 2.52 -15.79 -7.56
N ILE A 25 3.65 -15.18 -7.16
CA ILE A 25 4.90 -15.19 -7.94
C ILE A 25 6.06 -15.74 -7.13
N GLN A 26 6.39 -15.11 -5.98
CA GLN A 26 7.49 -15.56 -5.13
C GLN A 26 7.04 -16.59 -4.10
N ASN A 27 5.76 -16.60 -3.78
CA ASN A 27 5.15 -17.49 -2.81
C ASN A 27 4.06 -18.34 -3.46
N THR A 28 4.02 -19.60 -3.08
CA THR A 28 2.93 -20.53 -3.38
C THR A 28 1.72 -20.26 -2.48
N GLN A 29 0.59 -20.91 -2.74
CA GLN A 29 -0.58 -20.86 -1.84
C GLN A 29 -0.22 -21.31 -0.42
N GLN A 30 0.60 -22.37 -0.28
CA GLN A 30 1.01 -22.85 1.04
C GLN A 30 1.88 -21.82 1.78
N ASP A 31 2.86 -21.22 1.09
CA ASP A 31 3.68 -20.15 1.70
C ASP A 31 2.82 -18.97 2.15
N ALA A 32 1.80 -18.63 1.38
CA ALA A 32 0.85 -17.56 1.73
C ALA A 32 0.02 -17.94 2.97
N ASN A 33 -0.48 -19.16 3.04
CA ASN A 33 -1.20 -19.68 4.20
C ASN A 33 -0.33 -19.62 5.46
N ASP A 34 0.90 -20.12 5.38
CA ASP A 34 1.84 -20.14 6.50
C ASP A 34 2.17 -18.71 7.00
N GLN A 35 2.33 -17.75 6.08
CA GLN A 35 2.57 -16.35 6.44
C GLN A 35 1.34 -15.69 7.07
N LEU A 36 0.13 -15.96 6.56
CA LEU A 36 -1.12 -15.44 7.12
C LEU A 36 -1.38 -16.01 8.51
N ASP A 37 -1.22 -17.33 8.69
CA ASP A 37 -1.39 -17.98 10.00
C ASP A 37 -0.38 -17.43 11.01
N TYR A 38 0.91 -17.37 10.63
CA TYR A 38 1.94 -16.82 11.49
C TYR A 38 1.66 -15.36 11.87
N ALA A 39 1.28 -14.51 10.93
CA ALA A 39 0.97 -13.11 11.18
C ALA A 39 -0.19 -12.96 12.18
N VAL A 40 -1.28 -13.69 11.98
CA VAL A 40 -2.45 -13.67 12.86
C VAL A 40 -2.11 -14.19 14.26
N ASP A 41 -1.35 -15.28 14.38
CA ASP A 41 -0.93 -15.84 15.64
C ASP A 41 -0.04 -14.89 16.45
N TYR A 42 0.75 -14.03 15.76
CA TYR A 42 1.53 -12.96 16.38
C TYR A 42 0.73 -11.68 16.68
N GLY A 43 -0.57 -11.67 16.35
CA GLY A 43 -1.48 -10.57 16.62
C GLY A 43 -1.48 -9.47 15.55
N ILE A 44 -1.00 -9.74 14.33
CA ILE A 44 -1.22 -8.88 13.18
C ILE A 44 -2.65 -9.10 12.70
N ASN A 45 -3.46 -8.05 12.73
CA ASN A 45 -4.84 -8.08 12.26
C ASN A 45 -5.06 -7.28 10.97
N PHE A 46 -4.03 -6.63 10.44
CA PHE A 46 -4.12 -5.76 9.27
C PHE A 46 -3.42 -6.40 8.08
N ILE A 47 -4.20 -6.69 7.03
CA ILE A 47 -3.75 -7.37 5.81
C ILE A 47 -3.94 -6.43 4.62
N ASP A 48 -2.87 -6.19 3.88
CA ASP A 48 -2.85 -5.33 2.68
C ASP A 48 -2.68 -6.15 1.41
N THR A 49 -3.62 -6.03 0.49
CA THR A 49 -3.57 -6.62 -0.85
C THR A 49 -3.99 -5.60 -1.92
N ALA A 50 -4.11 -6.00 -3.18
CA ALA A 50 -4.63 -5.21 -4.28
C ALA A 50 -5.04 -6.09 -5.46
N GLU A 51 -6.00 -5.62 -6.28
CA GLU A 51 -6.43 -6.34 -7.47
C GLU A 51 -5.31 -6.61 -8.47
N MET A 52 -4.34 -5.68 -8.60
CA MET A 52 -3.23 -5.85 -9.55
C MET A 52 -2.14 -6.81 -9.08
N TYR A 53 -2.18 -7.25 -7.81
CA TYR A 53 -1.12 -8.11 -7.27
C TYR A 53 -1.21 -9.54 -7.82
N PRO A 54 -0.09 -10.23 -7.93
CA PRO A 54 1.24 -9.98 -7.37
C PRO A 54 2.12 -9.02 -8.16
N VAL A 55 3.28 -8.72 -7.58
CA VAL A 55 4.29 -7.84 -8.16
C VAL A 55 5.60 -8.59 -8.40
N PRO A 56 6.22 -8.52 -9.62
CA PRO A 56 5.89 -7.64 -10.75
C PRO A 56 4.57 -8.00 -11.43
N PRO A 57 3.74 -6.98 -11.75
CA PRO A 57 2.42 -7.23 -12.32
C PRO A 57 2.52 -7.74 -13.76
N ASN A 58 1.72 -8.76 -14.07
CA ASN A 58 1.57 -9.30 -15.42
C ASN A 58 0.18 -9.92 -15.60
N GLU A 59 -0.23 -10.11 -16.84
CA GLU A 59 -1.56 -10.60 -17.18
C GLU A 59 -1.82 -12.03 -16.67
N THR A 60 -0.79 -12.90 -16.67
CA THR A 60 -0.95 -14.31 -16.31
C THR A 60 -1.26 -14.53 -14.84
N THR A 61 -0.66 -13.73 -13.96
CA THR A 61 -0.80 -13.86 -12.50
C THR A 61 -1.68 -12.76 -11.89
N TYR A 62 -2.32 -11.95 -12.74
CA TYR A 62 -3.22 -10.89 -12.30
C TYR A 62 -4.24 -11.39 -11.28
N ALA A 63 -4.31 -10.68 -10.15
CA ALA A 63 -5.23 -10.94 -9.05
C ALA A 63 -5.03 -12.27 -8.30
N ASP A 64 -3.96 -13.02 -8.53
CA ASP A 64 -3.70 -14.27 -7.80
C ASP A 64 -3.52 -14.04 -6.30
N THR A 65 -2.99 -12.89 -5.90
CA THR A 65 -2.82 -12.56 -4.47
C THR A 65 -4.17 -12.51 -3.75
N GLU A 66 -5.19 -11.88 -4.33
CA GLU A 66 -6.54 -11.87 -3.76
C GLU A 66 -7.15 -13.26 -3.74
N ARG A 67 -6.94 -14.10 -4.77
CA ARG A 67 -7.39 -15.49 -4.78
C ARG A 67 -6.75 -16.32 -3.65
N PHE A 68 -5.45 -16.14 -3.41
CA PHE A 68 -4.74 -16.85 -2.35
C PHE A 68 -5.28 -16.48 -0.96
N ILE A 69 -5.52 -15.18 -0.74
CA ILE A 69 -6.11 -14.70 0.51
C ILE A 69 -7.55 -15.20 0.64
N GLY A 70 -8.34 -15.20 -0.43
CA GLY A 70 -9.70 -15.70 -0.44
C GLY A 70 -9.78 -17.21 -0.11
N ASN A 71 -8.88 -18.00 -0.67
CA ASN A 71 -8.79 -19.44 -0.33
C ASN A 71 -8.45 -19.65 1.15
N TRP A 72 -7.55 -18.84 1.70
CA TRP A 72 -7.22 -18.90 3.13
C TRP A 72 -8.40 -18.45 3.99
N LEU A 73 -9.11 -17.37 3.64
CA LEU A 73 -10.29 -16.89 4.35
C LEU A 73 -11.42 -17.92 4.34
N ALA A 74 -11.68 -18.57 3.21
CA ALA A 74 -12.69 -19.63 3.10
C ALA A 74 -12.42 -20.82 4.04
N ALA A 75 -11.14 -21.13 4.26
CA ALA A 75 -10.71 -22.15 5.21
C ALA A 75 -10.70 -21.67 6.67
N ASN A 76 -10.76 -20.35 6.92
CA ASN A 76 -10.61 -19.69 8.23
C ASN A 76 -11.72 -18.66 8.46
N GLN A 77 -12.97 -18.99 8.20
CA GLN A 77 -14.10 -18.05 8.25
C GLN A 77 -14.27 -17.36 9.62
N ASP A 78 -13.94 -18.05 10.71
CA ASP A 78 -13.96 -17.51 12.07
C ASP A 78 -12.93 -16.39 12.34
N LYS A 79 -11.95 -16.25 11.45
CA LYS A 79 -10.94 -15.19 11.54
C LYS A 79 -11.36 -13.89 10.82
N ARG A 80 -12.30 -13.94 9.85
CA ARG A 80 -12.64 -12.79 9.01
C ARG A 80 -13.01 -11.52 9.79
N GLU A 81 -13.86 -11.65 10.80
CA GLU A 81 -14.33 -10.53 11.62
C GLU A 81 -13.24 -9.93 12.54
N LYS A 82 -12.17 -10.68 12.78
CA LYS A 82 -11.03 -10.24 13.61
C LYS A 82 -9.96 -9.52 12.81
N LEU A 83 -10.10 -9.52 11.49
CA LEU A 83 -9.13 -8.93 10.56
C LEU A 83 -9.64 -7.62 9.98
N VAL A 84 -8.71 -6.70 9.77
CA VAL A 84 -8.90 -5.54 8.92
C VAL A 84 -8.28 -5.88 7.56
N LEU A 85 -9.14 -6.14 6.57
CA LEU A 85 -8.75 -6.50 5.22
C LEU A 85 -8.80 -5.27 4.32
N MET A 86 -7.67 -4.94 3.70
CA MET A 86 -7.52 -3.81 2.80
C MET A 86 -7.16 -4.29 1.39
N THR A 87 -7.94 -3.87 0.38
CA THR A 87 -7.59 -4.06 -1.03
C THR A 87 -7.69 -2.76 -1.81
N LYS A 88 -7.28 -2.76 -3.09
CA LYS A 88 -7.10 -1.53 -3.86
C LYS A 88 -7.56 -1.70 -5.30
N ILE A 89 -8.24 -0.68 -5.83
CA ILE A 89 -8.48 -0.56 -7.27
C ILE A 89 -7.24 0.02 -7.97
N ALA A 90 -6.77 -0.64 -9.02
CA ALA A 90 -5.71 -0.12 -9.88
C ALA A 90 -6.21 1.08 -10.71
N GLY A 91 -5.39 2.12 -10.82
CA GLY A 91 -5.60 3.19 -11.78
C GLY A 91 -5.24 2.76 -13.22
N SER A 92 -5.23 3.73 -14.12
CA SER A 92 -4.83 3.51 -15.51
C SER A 92 -3.37 3.05 -15.65
N GLY A 93 -3.03 2.40 -16.78
CA GLY A 93 -1.65 2.06 -17.15
C GLY A 93 -1.37 0.58 -17.35
N LEU A 94 -2.26 -0.33 -16.95
CA LEU A 94 -2.14 -1.77 -17.15
C LEU A 94 -3.25 -2.23 -18.11
N ALA A 95 -2.89 -2.49 -19.38
CA ALA A 95 -3.86 -2.76 -20.44
C ALA A 95 -4.77 -3.98 -20.17
N TYR A 96 -4.26 -4.99 -19.48
CA TYR A 96 -5.04 -6.18 -19.11
C TYR A 96 -5.97 -5.97 -17.90
N ILE A 97 -5.93 -4.80 -17.27
CA ILE A 97 -6.87 -4.41 -16.20
C ILE A 97 -7.83 -3.38 -16.77
N ARG A 98 -9.05 -3.79 -17.09
CA ARG A 98 -10.12 -2.93 -17.62
C ARG A 98 -9.66 -2.00 -18.76
N ASP A 99 -8.86 -2.53 -19.71
CA ASP A 99 -8.29 -1.78 -20.85
C ASP A 99 -7.57 -0.49 -20.42
N ALA A 100 -6.82 -0.54 -19.32
CA ALA A 100 -6.14 0.61 -18.71
C ALA A 100 -7.07 1.77 -18.35
N SER A 101 -8.36 1.53 -18.14
CA SER A 101 -9.35 2.56 -17.80
C SER A 101 -8.99 3.28 -16.50
N PRO A 102 -9.25 4.58 -16.39
CA PRO A 102 -9.07 5.33 -15.15
C PRO A 102 -10.06 4.87 -14.07
N ILE A 103 -9.77 5.22 -12.83
CA ILE A 103 -10.70 5.03 -11.71
C ILE A 103 -11.90 5.97 -11.91
N SER A 104 -13.10 5.41 -11.78
CA SER A 104 -14.39 6.10 -11.89
C SER A 104 -15.43 5.36 -11.05
N SER A 105 -16.60 5.93 -10.83
CA SER A 105 -17.71 5.25 -10.16
C SER A 105 -18.02 3.89 -10.80
N LYS A 106 -18.06 3.83 -12.12
CA LYS A 106 -18.29 2.59 -12.89
C LYS A 106 -17.18 1.55 -12.66
N THR A 107 -15.92 1.95 -12.74
CA THR A 107 -14.80 0.99 -12.59
C THR A 107 -14.62 0.57 -11.13
N ILE A 108 -14.98 1.41 -10.16
CA ILE A 108 -15.03 1.04 -8.74
C ILE A 108 -16.03 -0.10 -8.52
N ALA A 109 -17.26 0.03 -9.01
CA ALA A 109 -18.28 -1.01 -8.86
C ALA A 109 -17.80 -2.35 -9.43
N MET A 110 -17.27 -2.36 -10.66
CA MET A 110 -16.77 -3.58 -11.31
C MET A 110 -15.58 -4.20 -10.57
N ALA A 111 -14.56 -3.38 -10.26
CA ALA A 111 -13.33 -3.86 -9.62
C ALA A 111 -13.59 -4.39 -8.19
N LEU A 112 -14.49 -3.73 -7.46
CA LEU A 112 -14.84 -4.14 -6.10
C LEU A 112 -15.59 -5.48 -6.11
N ASP A 113 -16.56 -5.66 -7.00
CA ASP A 113 -17.29 -6.94 -7.11
C ASP A 113 -16.35 -8.09 -7.47
N ASP A 114 -15.45 -7.87 -8.41
CA ASP A 114 -14.43 -8.84 -8.78
C ASP A 114 -13.47 -9.15 -7.61
N SER A 115 -13.05 -8.14 -6.84
CA SER A 115 -12.18 -8.32 -5.66
C SER A 115 -12.90 -9.10 -4.56
N LEU A 116 -14.15 -8.77 -4.24
CA LEU A 116 -14.95 -9.50 -3.25
C LEU A 116 -15.13 -10.97 -3.63
N GLN A 117 -15.39 -11.25 -4.92
CA GLN A 117 -15.47 -12.63 -5.42
C GLN A 117 -14.15 -13.39 -5.24
N ARG A 118 -13.00 -12.78 -5.58
CA ARG A 118 -11.68 -13.39 -5.42
C ARG A 118 -11.31 -13.60 -3.95
N LEU A 119 -11.63 -12.64 -3.10
CA LEU A 119 -11.39 -12.66 -1.66
C LEU A 119 -12.38 -13.56 -0.90
N GLN A 120 -13.45 -14.02 -1.56
CA GLN A 120 -14.50 -14.89 -0.97
C GLN A 120 -15.09 -14.27 0.31
N THR A 121 -15.41 -12.97 0.27
CA THR A 121 -16.00 -12.21 1.37
C THR A 121 -17.00 -11.20 0.81
N ASP A 122 -18.01 -10.84 1.60
CA ASP A 122 -19.05 -9.89 1.19
C ASP A 122 -18.62 -8.42 1.34
N TYR A 123 -17.55 -8.17 2.07
CA TYR A 123 -17.06 -6.81 2.32
C TYR A 123 -15.53 -6.79 2.52
N VAL A 124 -14.95 -5.60 2.29
CA VAL A 124 -13.60 -5.26 2.77
C VAL A 124 -13.67 -4.11 3.77
N ASP A 125 -12.73 -4.09 4.71
CA ASP A 125 -12.72 -3.06 5.75
C ASP A 125 -12.20 -1.73 5.22
N VAL A 126 -11.22 -1.77 4.31
CA VAL A 126 -10.68 -0.57 3.66
C VAL A 126 -10.51 -0.82 2.16
N TYR A 127 -11.08 0.05 1.33
CA TYR A 127 -10.88 0.04 -0.11
C TYR A 127 -10.05 1.23 -0.55
N GLN A 128 -8.91 1.03 -1.18
CA GLN A 128 -8.00 2.11 -1.54
C GLN A 128 -8.00 2.41 -3.04
N LEU A 129 -7.83 3.68 -3.38
CA LEU A 129 -7.42 4.10 -4.71
C LEU A 129 -5.90 3.89 -4.81
N HIS A 130 -5.45 2.93 -5.63
CA HIS A 130 -4.04 2.47 -5.64
C HIS A 130 -3.05 3.54 -6.10
N TRP A 131 -3.48 4.40 -7.01
CA TRP A 131 -2.82 5.65 -7.42
C TRP A 131 -3.83 6.58 -8.09
N PRO A 132 -3.60 7.89 -8.08
CA PRO A 132 -4.50 8.85 -8.72
C PRO A 132 -4.52 8.72 -10.23
N ASN A 133 -5.61 9.14 -10.86
CA ASN A 133 -5.73 9.19 -12.33
C ASN A 133 -4.75 10.20 -12.96
N ARG A 134 -4.45 11.28 -12.27
CA ARG A 134 -3.45 12.26 -12.67
C ARG A 134 -2.03 11.77 -12.44
N THR A 135 -1.08 12.38 -13.12
CA THR A 135 0.34 12.16 -12.80
C THR A 135 0.66 12.66 -11.40
N SER A 136 1.19 11.79 -10.56
CA SER A 136 1.64 12.09 -9.20
C SER A 136 3.15 11.85 -9.06
N PRO A 137 3.83 12.48 -8.09
CA PRO A 137 5.29 12.41 -7.96
C PRO A 137 5.79 11.10 -7.33
N HIS A 138 5.13 9.98 -7.59
CA HIS A 138 5.49 8.64 -7.09
C HIS A 138 6.26 7.83 -8.13
N PHE A 139 6.84 6.70 -7.73
CA PHE A 139 7.58 5.79 -8.61
C PHE A 139 8.66 6.50 -9.45
N ALA A 140 9.54 7.29 -8.78
CA ALA A 140 10.61 8.08 -9.38
C ALA A 140 10.16 9.23 -10.32
N LYS A 141 8.90 9.63 -10.26
CA LYS A 141 8.36 10.76 -11.03
C LYS A 141 8.48 12.12 -10.31
N HIS A 142 9.23 12.21 -9.21
CA HIS A 142 9.39 13.43 -8.40
C HIS A 142 10.32 14.48 -9.04
N TRP A 143 10.94 14.19 -10.17
CA TRP A 143 11.76 15.13 -10.91
C TRP A 143 10.90 16.06 -11.77
N PRO A 144 11.18 17.37 -11.86
CA PRO A 144 10.38 18.35 -12.60
C PRO A 144 10.08 17.97 -14.06
N TRP A 145 11.02 17.29 -14.73
CA TRP A 145 10.84 16.80 -16.11
C TRP A 145 10.02 15.52 -16.22
N ARG A 146 9.64 14.89 -15.09
CA ARG A 146 8.79 13.71 -15.04
C ARG A 146 7.36 14.03 -14.68
N THR A 147 7.16 15.06 -13.87
CA THR A 147 5.85 15.48 -13.36
C THR A 147 5.78 16.99 -13.42
N ASN A 148 5.04 17.51 -14.40
CA ASN A 148 4.76 18.93 -14.52
C ASN A 148 3.31 19.21 -14.09
N PRO A 149 3.09 19.92 -12.97
CA PRO A 149 1.73 20.22 -12.51
C PRO A 149 0.90 21.01 -13.52
N HIS A 150 1.53 21.80 -14.39
CA HIS A 150 0.83 22.59 -15.41
C HIS A 150 0.22 21.73 -16.54
N ASP A 151 0.61 20.46 -16.66
CA ASP A 151 0.04 19.53 -17.66
C ASP A 151 -1.30 18.94 -17.19
N THR A 152 -1.74 19.26 -15.97
CA THR A 152 -2.99 18.77 -15.40
C THR A 152 -4.11 19.79 -15.64
N ASP A 153 -5.18 19.36 -16.31
CA ASP A 153 -6.46 20.07 -16.33
C ASP A 153 -7.15 19.88 -14.98
N VAL A 154 -7.04 20.89 -14.12
CA VAL A 154 -7.46 20.81 -12.72
C VAL A 154 -8.97 20.63 -12.58
N GLU A 155 -9.78 21.28 -13.42
CA GLU A 155 -11.24 21.14 -13.33
C GLU A 155 -11.70 19.76 -13.78
N ARG A 156 -11.13 19.26 -14.87
CA ARG A 156 -11.40 17.90 -15.33
C ARG A 156 -10.98 16.86 -14.29
N GLU A 157 -9.85 17.07 -13.62
CA GLU A 157 -9.38 16.18 -12.55
C GLU A 157 -10.35 16.20 -11.36
N ARG A 158 -10.83 17.38 -10.94
CA ARG A 158 -11.82 17.52 -9.87
C ARG A 158 -13.15 16.84 -10.21
N ASP A 159 -13.60 16.95 -11.46
CA ASP A 159 -14.81 16.27 -11.89
C ASP A 159 -14.65 14.74 -11.84
N GLY A 160 -13.49 14.23 -12.25
CA GLY A 160 -13.16 12.81 -12.11
C GLY A 160 -13.11 12.37 -10.64
N MET A 161 -12.51 13.17 -9.76
CA MET A 161 -12.48 12.89 -8.32
C MET A 161 -13.89 12.94 -7.69
N ARG A 162 -14.76 13.84 -8.16
CA ARG A 162 -16.18 13.92 -7.76
C ARG A 162 -16.94 12.64 -8.13
N ASP A 163 -16.71 12.11 -9.32
CA ASP A 163 -17.31 10.84 -9.77
C ASP A 163 -16.80 9.66 -8.92
N ILE A 164 -15.50 9.62 -8.61
CA ILE A 164 -14.91 8.63 -7.70
C ILE A 164 -15.59 8.66 -6.33
N VAL A 165 -15.74 9.85 -5.71
CA VAL A 165 -16.38 9.99 -4.39
C VAL A 165 -17.82 9.47 -4.40
N LYS A 166 -18.58 9.71 -5.48
CA LYS A 166 -19.92 9.13 -5.63
C LYS A 166 -19.89 7.61 -5.65
N GLY A 167 -19.00 7.01 -6.45
CA GLY A 167 -18.87 5.55 -6.52
C GLY A 167 -18.42 4.92 -5.20
N ILE A 168 -17.57 5.60 -4.43
CA ILE A 168 -17.21 5.20 -3.07
C ILE A 168 -18.43 5.25 -2.14
N GLY A 169 -19.23 6.34 -2.19
CA GLY A 169 -20.47 6.46 -1.42
C GLY A 169 -21.43 5.31 -1.70
N GLU A 170 -21.66 4.98 -2.98
CA GLU A 170 -22.49 3.85 -3.39
C GLU A 170 -21.97 2.51 -2.85
N ALA A 171 -20.66 2.30 -2.83
CA ALA A 171 -20.04 1.09 -2.30
C ALA A 171 -20.17 0.98 -0.77
N ILE A 172 -20.10 2.10 -0.03
CA ILE A 172 -20.35 2.17 1.42
C ILE A 172 -21.82 1.88 1.71
N ASP A 173 -22.75 2.53 1.02
CA ASP A 173 -24.18 2.35 1.19
C ASP A 173 -24.63 0.91 0.88
N ALA A 174 -23.97 0.26 -0.06
CA ALA A 174 -24.18 -1.17 -0.38
C ALA A 174 -23.57 -2.12 0.67
N GLY A 175 -22.81 -1.63 1.66
CA GLY A 175 -22.15 -2.43 2.69
C GLY A 175 -20.95 -3.23 2.17
N LYS A 176 -20.48 -2.98 0.95
CA LYS A 176 -19.34 -3.69 0.33
C LYS A 176 -17.98 -3.22 0.85
N ILE A 177 -17.89 -1.97 1.30
CA ILE A 177 -16.72 -1.41 1.98
C ILE A 177 -17.15 -0.71 3.25
N ARG A 178 -16.33 -0.79 4.31
CA ARG A 178 -16.57 -0.05 5.54
C ARG A 178 -16.01 1.36 5.47
N HIS A 179 -14.76 1.44 5.02
CA HIS A 179 -13.99 2.67 4.88
C HIS A 179 -13.21 2.65 3.57
N TRP A 180 -12.65 3.79 3.22
CA TRP A 180 -11.80 3.89 2.05
C TRP A 180 -10.54 4.72 2.31
N GLY A 181 -9.57 4.64 1.42
CA GLY A 181 -8.30 5.33 1.55
C GLY A 181 -7.65 5.65 0.21
N LEU A 182 -6.53 6.34 0.30
CA LEU A 182 -5.73 6.79 -0.83
C LEU A 182 -4.39 6.04 -0.86
N SER A 183 -3.74 6.02 -2.00
CA SER A 183 -2.36 5.58 -2.13
C SER A 183 -1.65 6.41 -3.20
N ASP A 184 -0.35 6.66 -2.99
CA ASP A 184 0.52 7.41 -3.89
C ASP A 184 -0.07 8.78 -4.31
N ASP A 185 -0.74 9.44 -3.37
CA ASP A 185 -1.33 10.75 -3.56
C ASP A 185 -0.57 11.84 -2.80
N THR A 186 -0.99 13.09 -2.97
CA THR A 186 -0.34 14.31 -2.49
C THR A 186 -1.26 15.08 -1.52
N PRO A 187 -0.75 16.06 -0.76
CA PRO A 187 -1.60 16.92 0.07
C PRO A 187 -2.75 17.59 -0.71
N TRP A 188 -2.50 17.99 -1.99
CA TRP A 188 -3.54 18.55 -2.84
C TRP A 188 -4.67 17.55 -3.11
N GLY A 189 -4.32 16.30 -3.40
CA GLY A 189 -5.31 15.23 -3.62
C GLY A 189 -6.13 14.95 -2.37
N ILE A 190 -5.47 14.84 -1.21
CA ILE A 190 -6.16 14.64 0.09
C ILE A 190 -7.18 15.77 0.31
N HIS A 191 -6.76 17.03 0.29
CA HIS A 191 -7.67 18.15 0.54
C HIS A 191 -8.79 18.25 -0.49
N THR A 192 -8.52 17.92 -1.76
CA THR A 192 -9.56 17.89 -2.78
C THR A 192 -10.63 16.83 -2.46
N TYR A 193 -10.21 15.62 -2.08
CA TYR A 193 -11.14 14.57 -1.66
C TYR A 193 -11.91 14.94 -0.39
N LEU A 194 -11.27 15.55 0.61
CA LEU A 194 -11.93 15.99 1.83
C LEU A 194 -13.07 16.98 1.52
N ASN A 195 -12.80 17.99 0.68
CA ASN A 195 -13.80 18.98 0.28
C ASN A 195 -14.94 18.33 -0.51
N LEU A 196 -14.64 17.44 -1.45
CA LEU A 196 -15.66 16.74 -2.23
C LEU A 196 -16.53 15.80 -1.37
N CYS A 197 -15.92 15.12 -0.41
CA CYS A 197 -16.66 14.29 0.54
C CYS A 197 -17.63 15.11 1.39
N GLN A 198 -17.19 16.27 1.88
CA GLN A 198 -18.06 17.19 2.62
C GLN A 198 -19.20 17.73 1.74
N GLU A 199 -18.90 18.09 0.48
CA GLU A 199 -19.89 18.61 -0.47
C GLU A 199 -20.96 17.57 -0.81
N ILE A 200 -20.55 16.30 -1.01
CA ILE A 200 -21.43 15.22 -1.47
C ILE A 200 -22.11 14.49 -0.30
N GLY A 201 -21.55 14.58 0.91
CA GLY A 201 -22.06 13.87 2.09
C GLY A 201 -21.54 12.43 2.21
N VAL A 202 -20.39 12.11 1.60
CA VAL A 202 -19.71 10.80 1.68
C VAL A 202 -18.65 10.84 2.79
N PRO A 203 -18.47 9.77 3.57
CA PRO A 203 -17.38 9.70 4.56
C PRO A 203 -16.01 9.96 3.92
N LYS A 204 -15.15 10.73 4.61
CA LYS A 204 -13.82 11.06 4.14
C LYS A 204 -12.89 9.84 4.12
N PRO A 205 -11.76 9.85 3.35
CA PRO A 205 -10.77 8.79 3.40
C PRO A 205 -10.15 8.69 4.79
N VAL A 206 -9.96 7.46 5.28
CA VAL A 206 -9.40 7.20 6.62
C VAL A 206 -7.90 6.95 6.60
N SER A 207 -7.31 6.69 5.44
CA SER A 207 -5.89 6.37 5.31
C SER A 207 -5.28 6.86 4.01
N ILE A 208 -3.96 7.03 4.04
CA ILE A 208 -3.12 7.14 2.84
C ILE A 208 -1.92 6.21 2.95
N GLN A 209 -1.61 5.51 1.84
CA GLN A 209 -0.51 4.56 1.74
C GLN A 209 0.53 5.06 0.74
N ASN A 210 1.67 5.57 1.23
CA ASN A 210 2.75 6.11 0.38
C ASN A 210 4.09 5.44 0.68
N GLU A 211 5.04 5.54 -0.27
CA GLU A 211 6.41 5.10 -0.05
C GLU A 211 7.08 5.92 1.04
N PHE A 212 7.61 5.22 2.07
CA PHE A 212 8.35 5.90 3.13
C PHE A 212 9.38 4.97 3.78
N SER A 213 10.61 5.47 3.93
CA SER A 213 11.72 4.74 4.53
C SER A 213 12.86 5.71 4.87
N LEU A 214 13.91 5.22 5.55
CA LEU A 214 15.15 5.98 5.79
C LEU A 214 15.83 6.52 4.51
N LEU A 215 15.51 5.96 3.35
CA LEU A 215 16.00 6.42 2.03
C LEU A 215 14.95 7.18 1.23
N HIS A 216 13.74 7.38 1.74
CA HIS A 216 12.65 8.05 1.04
C HIS A 216 11.78 8.84 2.03
N LEU A 217 12.12 10.10 2.24
CA LEU A 217 11.52 10.99 3.24
C LEU A 217 10.60 12.06 2.61
N LYS A 218 10.17 11.89 1.36
CA LYS A 218 9.45 12.91 0.60
C LYS A 218 8.19 13.42 1.30
N ASP A 219 7.49 12.57 2.03
CA ASP A 219 6.24 12.92 2.68
C ASP A 219 6.42 13.62 4.04
N TRP A 220 7.63 13.58 4.59
CA TRP A 220 7.97 14.28 5.82
C TRP A 220 8.51 15.69 5.55
N PRO A 221 8.04 16.72 6.26
CA PRO A 221 6.93 16.70 7.23
C PRO A 221 5.55 16.96 6.60
N TYR A 222 5.49 17.44 5.36
CA TYR A 222 4.33 18.13 4.78
C TYR A 222 3.08 17.25 4.60
N LEU A 223 3.21 16.08 4.00
CA LEU A 223 2.06 15.19 3.83
C LEU A 223 1.65 14.57 5.17
N ILE A 224 2.62 14.21 5.99
CA ILE A 224 2.35 13.64 7.32
C ILE A 224 1.66 14.66 8.24
N GLU A 225 2.04 15.96 8.17
CA GLU A 225 1.31 17.02 8.87
C GLU A 225 -0.17 17.06 8.46
N THR A 226 -0.45 17.00 7.16
CA THR A 226 -1.83 16.91 6.64
C THR A 226 -2.55 15.68 7.22
N CYS A 227 -1.89 14.53 7.25
CA CYS A 227 -2.48 13.31 7.79
C CYS A 227 -2.85 13.47 9.28
N VAL A 228 -1.94 14.03 10.08
CA VAL A 228 -2.15 14.24 11.51
C VAL A 228 -3.30 15.22 11.77
N PHE A 229 -3.34 16.36 11.08
CA PHE A 229 -4.36 17.39 11.30
C PHE A 229 -5.74 16.97 10.80
N GLU A 230 -5.79 16.20 9.73
CA GLU A 230 -7.03 15.68 9.17
C GLU A 230 -7.46 14.32 9.74
N ASN A 231 -6.70 13.79 10.71
CA ASN A 231 -6.95 12.47 11.29
C ASN A 231 -7.10 11.38 10.22
N ILE A 232 -6.09 11.28 9.35
CA ILE A 232 -5.92 10.27 8.29
C ILE A 232 -4.72 9.41 8.66
N ALA A 233 -4.88 8.09 8.69
CA ALA A 233 -3.81 7.16 8.99
C ALA A 233 -2.74 7.19 7.88
N TYR A 234 -1.48 7.36 8.26
CA TYR A 234 -0.36 7.25 7.33
C TYR A 234 0.23 5.84 7.37
N LEU A 235 0.27 5.17 6.22
CA LEU A 235 0.65 3.77 6.05
C LEU A 235 1.91 3.67 5.15
N PRO A 236 3.13 3.60 5.72
CA PRO A 236 4.35 3.43 4.93
C PRO A 236 4.38 2.12 4.18
N TRP A 237 4.55 2.15 2.85
CA TRP A 237 4.97 0.98 2.10
C TRP A 237 6.46 1.05 1.76
N SER A 238 7.08 -0.10 1.52
CA SER A 238 8.53 -0.24 1.28
C SER A 238 9.45 0.31 2.39
N PRO A 239 9.17 0.06 3.68
CA PRO A 239 9.98 0.58 4.78
C PRO A 239 11.44 0.13 4.73
N LEU A 240 11.73 -0.98 4.04
CA LEU A 240 13.08 -1.49 3.78
C LEU A 240 13.66 -1.02 2.43
N ALA A 241 13.06 -0.02 1.77
CA ALA A 241 13.49 0.49 0.46
C ALA A 241 13.73 -0.64 -0.55
N THR A 242 12.73 -1.52 -0.74
CA THR A 242 12.82 -2.73 -1.60
C THR A 242 13.91 -3.72 -1.21
N GLY A 243 14.30 -3.75 0.07
CA GLY A 243 15.34 -4.59 0.62
C GLY A 243 16.72 -3.95 0.69
N MET A 244 16.91 -2.73 0.18
CA MET A 244 18.18 -2.00 0.26
C MET A 244 18.65 -1.84 1.71
N LEU A 245 17.77 -1.44 2.59
CA LEU A 245 18.04 -1.20 4.03
C LEU A 245 18.31 -2.47 4.85
N THR A 246 18.26 -3.64 4.24
CA THR A 246 18.75 -4.88 4.90
C THR A 246 20.26 -5.05 4.80
N GLY A 247 20.94 -4.29 3.94
CA GLY A 247 22.37 -4.41 3.64
C GLY A 247 22.71 -5.50 2.63
N LYS A 248 21.77 -6.39 2.25
CA LYS A 248 22.05 -7.56 1.39
C LYS A 248 22.47 -7.23 -0.04
N TYR A 249 22.35 -5.98 -0.46
CA TYR A 249 22.73 -5.51 -1.80
C TYR A 249 24.03 -4.68 -1.80
N GLN A 250 24.73 -4.60 -0.68
CA GLN A 250 26.03 -3.94 -0.61
C GLN A 250 27.03 -4.70 -1.49
N ASN A 251 28.04 -4.00 -2.00
CA ASN A 251 29.06 -4.54 -2.90
C ASN A 251 28.49 -5.19 -4.18
N ASP A 252 27.36 -4.67 -4.69
CA ASP A 252 26.64 -5.19 -5.86
C ASP A 252 26.15 -6.64 -5.73
N GLU A 253 26.07 -7.16 -4.52
CA GLU A 253 25.51 -8.50 -4.28
C GLU A 253 24.02 -8.55 -4.63
N ARG A 254 23.61 -9.70 -5.19
CA ARG A 254 22.21 -9.97 -5.55
C ARG A 254 21.85 -11.40 -5.14
N PRO A 255 21.56 -11.64 -3.86
CA PRO A 255 21.20 -12.97 -3.39
C PRO A 255 20.08 -13.59 -4.22
N LYS A 256 20.24 -14.85 -4.60
CA LYS A 256 19.24 -15.58 -5.41
C LYS A 256 17.85 -15.49 -4.78
N GLY A 257 16.84 -15.20 -5.59
CA GLY A 257 15.44 -15.04 -5.13
C GLY A 257 15.16 -13.70 -4.44
N SER A 258 16.16 -12.84 -4.25
CA SER A 258 15.94 -11.51 -3.72
C SER A 258 15.22 -10.62 -4.75
N ARG A 259 14.55 -9.56 -4.28
CA ARG A 259 13.73 -8.69 -5.12
C ARG A 259 14.48 -8.09 -6.33
N TRP A 260 15.77 -7.79 -6.19
CA TRP A 260 16.58 -7.21 -7.27
C TRP A 260 17.03 -8.21 -8.33
N THR A 261 16.76 -9.51 -8.15
CA THR A 261 16.99 -10.53 -9.20
C THR A 261 15.86 -10.57 -10.23
N PHE A 262 14.71 -9.93 -9.97
CA PHE A 262 13.63 -9.78 -10.96
C PHE A 262 13.89 -8.55 -11.82
N VAL A 263 13.97 -8.73 -13.15
CA VAL A 263 14.35 -7.69 -14.12
C VAL A 263 13.53 -6.40 -13.97
N GLN A 264 12.25 -6.50 -13.66
CA GLN A 264 11.34 -5.36 -13.50
C GLN A 264 11.49 -4.64 -12.14
N ARG A 265 12.35 -5.13 -11.24
CA ARG A 265 12.46 -4.67 -9.86
C ARG A 265 13.88 -4.50 -9.37
N GLN A 266 14.82 -4.30 -10.27
CA GLN A 266 16.26 -4.18 -9.99
C GLN A 266 16.65 -2.95 -9.14
N GLY A 267 16.01 -2.75 -7.98
CA GLY A 267 16.28 -1.60 -7.11
C GLY A 267 15.96 -0.26 -7.75
N LEU A 268 15.84 -0.25 -9.08
CA LEU A 268 15.42 0.88 -9.90
C LEU A 268 16.11 2.17 -9.45
N PHE A 269 15.30 3.17 -9.14
CA PHE A 269 15.73 4.49 -8.68
C PHE A 269 16.43 4.52 -7.30
N ARG A 270 16.49 3.40 -6.57
CA ARG A 270 17.20 3.28 -5.28
C ARG A 270 18.59 2.71 -5.41
N ASN A 271 18.96 2.14 -6.56
CA ASN A 271 20.29 1.62 -6.81
C ASN A 271 21.23 2.76 -7.24
N THR A 272 21.63 3.58 -6.27
CA THR A 272 22.54 4.71 -6.47
C THR A 272 23.69 4.65 -5.47
N THR A 273 24.85 5.21 -5.83
CA THR A 273 26.00 5.30 -4.92
C THR A 273 25.62 5.89 -3.58
N VAL A 274 24.86 6.98 -3.58
CA VAL A 274 24.41 7.66 -2.34
C VAL A 274 23.53 6.74 -1.48
N ALA A 275 22.66 5.94 -2.07
CA ALA A 275 21.82 4.99 -1.32
C ALA A 275 22.65 3.87 -0.71
N HIS A 276 23.68 3.38 -1.40
CA HIS A 276 24.63 2.40 -0.86
C HIS A 276 25.44 2.96 0.31
N GLU A 277 25.99 4.17 0.16
CA GLU A 277 26.73 4.86 1.22
C GLU A 277 25.86 5.13 2.46
N ALA A 278 24.63 5.62 2.26
CA ALA A 278 23.67 5.83 3.36
C ALA A 278 23.32 4.53 4.06
N THR A 279 23.07 3.46 3.30
CA THR A 279 22.77 2.13 3.87
C THR A 279 23.95 1.62 4.70
N ALA A 280 25.19 1.76 4.23
CA ALA A 280 26.39 1.36 5.00
C ALA A 280 26.43 2.06 6.37
N ARG A 281 26.13 3.36 6.43
CA ARG A 281 26.08 4.10 7.71
C ARG A 281 24.94 3.62 8.62
N TYR A 282 23.77 3.28 8.06
CA TYR A 282 22.69 2.69 8.85
C TYR A 282 23.05 1.30 9.39
N MET A 283 23.82 0.51 8.64
CA MET A 283 24.35 -0.78 9.12
C MET A 283 25.28 -0.59 10.33
N GLU A 284 26.18 0.40 10.30
CA GLU A 284 27.03 0.74 11.45
C GLU A 284 26.22 1.16 12.69
N ILE A 285 25.11 1.90 12.51
CA ILE A 285 24.21 2.28 13.61
C ILE A 285 23.53 1.04 14.17
N ALA A 286 23.01 0.15 13.31
CA ALA A 286 22.36 -1.09 13.71
C ALA A 286 23.31 -2.01 14.49
N GLU A 287 24.56 -2.14 14.04
CA GLU A 287 25.61 -2.91 14.73
C GLU A 287 25.88 -2.37 16.14
N ARG A 288 26.07 -1.05 16.28
CA ARG A 288 26.25 -0.42 17.59
C ARG A 288 25.03 -0.63 18.51
N ALA A 289 23.83 -0.66 17.96
CA ALA A 289 22.59 -0.92 18.70
C ALA A 289 22.33 -2.43 18.93
N LYS A 290 23.17 -3.31 18.37
CA LYS A 290 23.02 -4.79 18.45
C LYS A 290 21.67 -5.28 17.87
N ILE A 291 21.21 -4.68 16.80
CA ILE A 291 20.02 -5.08 16.05
C ILE A 291 20.37 -5.24 14.57
N THR A 292 19.49 -5.88 13.80
CA THR A 292 19.68 -5.97 12.35
C THR A 292 19.36 -4.64 11.67
N PRO A 293 19.93 -4.34 10.48
CA PRO A 293 19.58 -3.15 9.71
C PRO A 293 18.07 -3.10 9.36
N ALA A 294 17.45 -4.26 9.12
CA ALA A 294 16.01 -4.35 8.91
C ALA A 294 15.20 -3.92 10.13
N GLN A 295 15.59 -4.38 11.33
CA GLN A 295 14.97 -3.96 12.59
C GLN A 295 15.13 -2.46 12.83
N LEU A 296 16.31 -1.89 12.53
CA LEU A 296 16.54 -0.45 12.62
C LEU A 296 15.57 0.33 11.73
N ALA A 297 15.44 -0.06 10.46
CA ALA A 297 14.60 0.62 9.50
C ALA A 297 13.11 0.54 9.87
N LEU A 298 12.63 -0.62 10.32
CA LEU A 298 11.24 -0.80 10.75
C LEU A 298 10.94 -0.03 12.04
N ALA A 299 11.83 -0.12 13.04
CA ALA A 299 11.67 0.62 14.29
C ALA A 299 11.67 2.14 14.07
N TRP A 300 12.50 2.62 13.14
CA TRP A 300 12.51 4.03 12.77
C TRP A 300 11.19 4.45 12.12
N CYS A 301 10.68 3.71 11.12
CA CYS A 301 9.39 4.02 10.49
C CYS A 301 8.27 4.13 11.51
N LYS A 302 8.19 3.15 12.42
CA LYS A 302 7.18 3.08 13.47
C LYS A 302 7.22 4.29 14.43
N GLN A 303 8.41 4.87 14.66
CA GLN A 303 8.60 5.99 15.59
C GLN A 303 8.33 7.36 14.98
N VAL A 304 8.18 7.45 13.66
CA VAL A 304 7.86 8.72 12.99
C VAL A 304 6.45 9.16 13.41
N PRO A 305 6.30 10.37 13.99
CA PRO A 305 4.98 10.88 14.36
C PRO A 305 4.01 10.87 13.16
N GLY A 306 2.79 10.38 13.36
CA GLY A 306 1.77 10.27 12.32
C GLY A 306 1.75 8.92 11.59
N VAL A 307 2.78 8.09 11.69
CA VAL A 307 2.74 6.72 11.17
C VAL A 307 1.80 5.87 12.04
N THR A 308 0.83 5.23 11.38
CA THR A 308 -0.20 4.41 12.05
C THR A 308 0.15 2.93 12.02
N SER A 309 0.48 2.40 10.86
CA SER A 309 0.84 1.00 10.66
C SER A 309 1.82 0.86 9.51
N THR A 310 2.93 0.16 9.72
CA THR A 310 3.98 -0.03 8.71
C THR A 310 3.74 -1.30 7.93
N ILE A 311 3.67 -1.20 6.60
CA ILE A 311 3.42 -2.34 5.73
C ILE A 311 4.73 -3.07 5.46
N ILE A 312 4.81 -4.30 5.94
CA ILE A 312 5.94 -5.20 5.68
C ILE A 312 5.58 -6.23 4.61
N GLY A 313 6.59 -6.74 3.90
CA GLY A 313 6.46 -7.86 2.99
C GLY A 313 7.57 -8.85 3.23
N ALA A 314 7.22 -10.13 3.23
CA ALA A 314 8.15 -11.23 3.40
C ALA A 314 7.93 -12.29 2.31
N THR A 315 8.93 -13.16 2.10
CA THR A 315 8.82 -14.32 1.21
C THR A 315 8.91 -15.63 1.96
N SER A 316 9.11 -15.58 3.28
CA SER A 316 9.10 -16.74 4.18
C SER A 316 8.78 -16.29 5.60
N VAL A 317 8.38 -17.23 6.44
CA VAL A 317 8.20 -17.03 7.89
C VAL A 317 9.55 -17.01 8.63
N ALA A 318 10.59 -17.61 8.04
CA ALA A 318 11.95 -17.72 8.59
C ALA A 318 12.80 -16.50 8.27
#